data_f4d2acd2b30a2d5877b2003a74517061
#
_entry.id   f4d2acd2b30a2d5877b2003a74517061
#
_cell.length_a   1.000
_cell.length_b   1.000
_cell.length_c   1.000
_cell.angle_alpha   90.00
_cell.angle_beta   90.00
_cell.angle_gamma   90.00
#
_symmetry.space_group_name_H-M   'P 1'
#
loop_
_entity.id
_entity.type
_entity.pdbx_description
1 polymer ?
#
loop_
_entity_poly.entity_id
_entity_poly.type
_entity_poly.pdbx_seq_one_letter_code
_entity_poly.pdbx_strand_id
1 'polypeptide(L)'
;DPRSGYDPADPYSGRDPRFYSTVNYNGAKVVRPSSNETMYTFDMSVGGKDEAGGVGNTLTNYYVKKFVNQEWNKNDDKVNTQPRSVFFFRWAQMCLVFAEAANQTAGPETEIFGHTAKEALAYLRNRPTNDGLAGLGSVSDPYLDEVASKGKDAFDALVRNERHIELCFEGQRFWDLRRWSTDADWQKNINVEVKKPVFDGSSITYETVETRKFNSRWLPIPYYDAAKTGMVQNEGWDNWR
;
A
#
# COMPACT_ATOMS: atom_id res chain seq x y z
N ASP A 1 -9.92 -0.71 -14.45
CA ASP A 1 -10.05 -0.07 -15.76
C ASP A 1 -9.49 -0.99 -16.84
N PRO A 2 -10.25 -1.34 -17.89
CA PRO A 2 -9.75 -2.20 -18.99
C PRO A 2 -8.49 -1.68 -19.67
N ARG A 3 -8.27 -0.37 -19.65
CA ARG A 3 -7.06 0.27 -20.21
C ARG A 3 -5.80 0.06 -19.38
N SER A 4 -5.92 -0.47 -18.16
CA SER A 4 -4.78 -0.73 -17.29
C SER A 4 -3.87 -1.85 -17.80
N GLY A 5 -4.36 -2.70 -18.72
CA GLY A 5 -3.66 -3.90 -19.16
C GLY A 5 -3.57 -5.01 -18.10
N TYR A 6 -4.29 -4.87 -16.99
CA TYR A 6 -4.31 -5.91 -15.96
C TYR A 6 -5.05 -7.15 -16.46
N ASP A 7 -4.38 -8.29 -16.39
CA ASP A 7 -4.92 -9.61 -16.66
C ASP A 7 -5.01 -10.43 -15.36
N PRO A 8 -6.22 -10.86 -14.93
CA PRO A 8 -6.35 -11.74 -13.78
C PRO A 8 -5.64 -13.10 -13.91
N ALA A 9 -5.43 -13.57 -15.15
CA ALA A 9 -4.71 -14.82 -15.43
C ALA A 9 -3.18 -14.64 -15.33
N ASP A 10 -2.68 -13.41 -15.51
CA ASP A 10 -1.28 -13.00 -15.26
C ASP A 10 -1.25 -11.75 -14.37
N PRO A 11 -1.50 -11.90 -13.06
CA PRO A 11 -1.69 -10.77 -12.15
C PRO A 11 -0.41 -9.98 -11.86
N TYR A 12 0.71 -10.41 -12.38
CA TYR A 12 2.01 -9.80 -12.10
C TYR A 12 2.60 -9.01 -13.26
N SER A 13 2.12 -9.23 -14.47
CA SER A 13 2.52 -8.42 -15.63
C SER A 13 1.70 -7.14 -15.73
N GLY A 14 2.28 -6.09 -16.33
CA GLY A 14 1.58 -4.84 -16.60
C GLY A 14 1.14 -4.06 -15.36
N ARG A 15 1.76 -4.30 -14.20
CA ARG A 15 1.43 -3.59 -12.95
C ARG A 15 2.10 -2.22 -12.89
N ASP A 16 1.58 -1.37 -12.01
CA ASP A 16 2.28 -0.14 -11.61
C ASP A 16 3.74 -0.46 -11.22
N PRO A 17 4.73 0.28 -11.71
CA PRO A 17 6.15 0.00 -11.43
C PRO A 17 6.47 -0.13 -9.94
N ARG A 18 5.75 0.60 -9.09
CA ARG A 18 5.90 0.52 -7.63
C ARG A 18 5.54 -0.84 -7.05
N PHE A 19 4.71 -1.63 -7.74
CA PHE A 19 4.42 -3.00 -7.33
C PHE A 19 5.70 -3.82 -7.22
N TYR A 20 6.55 -3.77 -8.23
CA TYR A 20 7.80 -4.56 -8.30
C TYR A 20 8.87 -4.11 -7.31
N SER A 21 8.80 -2.88 -6.81
CA SER A 21 9.67 -2.37 -5.75
C SER A 21 9.11 -2.54 -4.33
N THR A 22 7.82 -2.86 -4.21
CA THR A 22 7.10 -2.89 -2.94
C THR A 22 6.88 -4.30 -2.40
N VAL A 23 6.59 -5.27 -3.28
CA VAL A 23 6.30 -6.66 -2.89
C VAL A 23 7.11 -7.67 -3.69
N ASN A 24 7.42 -8.81 -3.06
CA ASN A 24 7.82 -10.02 -3.73
C ASN A 24 6.62 -10.94 -3.90
N TYR A 25 6.51 -11.54 -5.06
CA TYR A 25 5.41 -12.41 -5.51
C TYR A 25 5.97 -13.69 -6.11
N ASN A 26 5.12 -14.64 -6.48
CA ASN A 26 5.56 -15.89 -7.09
C ASN A 26 6.40 -15.67 -8.34
N GLY A 27 7.60 -16.23 -8.40
CA GLY A 27 8.57 -16.02 -9.48
C GLY A 27 9.41 -14.75 -9.36
N ALA A 28 9.14 -13.87 -8.38
CA ALA A 28 9.96 -12.68 -8.16
C ALA A 28 11.40 -13.04 -7.79
N LYS A 29 12.34 -12.28 -8.33
CA LYS A 29 13.77 -12.49 -8.06
C LYS A 29 14.31 -11.41 -7.14
N VAL A 30 15.09 -11.84 -6.15
CA VAL A 30 15.97 -10.96 -5.38
C VAL A 30 17.30 -10.93 -6.08
N VAL A 31 17.61 -9.76 -6.65
CA VAL A 31 18.86 -9.53 -7.38
C VAL A 31 19.73 -8.61 -6.55
N ARG A 32 21.01 -8.96 -6.40
CA ARG A 32 21.97 -8.11 -5.72
C ARG A 32 22.35 -6.93 -6.63
N PRO A 33 22.06 -5.67 -6.26
CA PRO A 33 22.34 -4.51 -7.11
C PRO A 33 23.82 -4.36 -7.51
N SER A 34 24.73 -4.68 -6.58
CA SER A 34 26.18 -4.53 -6.83
C SER A 34 26.76 -5.50 -7.85
N SER A 35 26.14 -6.68 -8.04
CA SER A 35 26.67 -7.75 -8.91
C SER A 35 25.71 -8.27 -9.97
N ASN A 36 24.45 -7.83 -9.96
CA ASN A 36 23.37 -8.39 -10.76
C ASN A 36 23.14 -9.90 -10.56
N GLU A 37 23.65 -10.46 -9.47
CA GLU A 37 23.46 -11.86 -9.13
C GLU A 37 22.05 -12.11 -8.63
N THR A 38 21.36 -13.11 -9.18
CA THR A 38 20.08 -13.57 -8.61
C THR A 38 20.37 -14.40 -7.36
N MET A 39 20.12 -13.83 -6.21
CA MET A 39 20.34 -14.47 -4.90
C MET A 39 19.22 -15.41 -4.50
N TYR A 40 18.01 -15.12 -4.93
CA TYR A 40 16.82 -15.87 -4.56
C TYR A 40 15.72 -15.71 -5.60
N THR A 41 14.97 -16.76 -5.84
CA THR A 41 13.73 -16.74 -6.61
C THR A 41 12.63 -17.32 -5.73
N PHE A 42 11.54 -16.56 -5.55
CA PHE A 42 10.39 -16.98 -4.77
C PHE A 42 9.60 -18.06 -5.50
N ASP A 43 9.26 -19.13 -4.78
CA ASP A 43 8.38 -20.21 -5.25
C ASP A 43 7.23 -20.38 -4.26
N MET A 44 6.12 -19.71 -4.57
CA MET A 44 4.88 -19.67 -3.77
C MET A 44 3.79 -20.54 -4.40
N SER A 45 4.15 -21.42 -5.35
CA SER A 45 3.24 -22.41 -5.91
C SER A 45 2.84 -23.45 -4.86
N VAL A 46 1.82 -24.23 -5.14
CA VAL A 46 1.40 -25.34 -4.27
C VAL A 46 2.56 -26.33 -4.12
N GLY A 47 2.98 -26.58 -2.89
CA GLY A 47 4.16 -27.39 -2.57
C GLY A 47 5.50 -26.66 -2.71
N GLY A 48 5.50 -25.39 -3.10
CA GLY A 48 6.70 -24.56 -3.20
C GLY A 48 7.27 -24.17 -1.83
N LYS A 49 8.57 -23.87 -1.81
CA LYS A 49 9.29 -23.57 -0.55
C LYS A 49 8.81 -22.32 0.19
N ASP A 50 8.17 -21.39 -0.51
CA ASP A 50 7.68 -20.12 0.01
C ASP A 50 6.14 -20.09 0.08
N GLU A 51 5.48 -21.22 -0.12
CA GLU A 51 4.02 -21.32 -0.06
C GLU A 51 3.48 -20.84 1.29
N ALA A 52 2.35 -20.12 1.23
CA ALA A 52 1.68 -19.57 2.41
C ALA A 52 1.27 -20.65 3.42
N GLY A 53 1.53 -20.38 4.71
CA GLY A 53 1.23 -21.30 5.80
C GLY A 53 2.35 -22.28 6.15
N GLY A 54 3.45 -22.31 5.38
CA GLY A 54 4.69 -22.98 5.78
C GLY A 54 5.36 -22.31 6.99
N VAL A 55 6.25 -23.03 7.65
CA VAL A 55 6.97 -22.52 8.83
C VAL A 55 7.79 -21.28 8.44
N GLY A 56 7.47 -20.13 9.02
CA GLY A 56 8.12 -18.86 8.75
C GLY A 56 7.65 -18.17 7.47
N ASN A 57 6.69 -18.72 6.74
CA ASN A 57 6.14 -18.14 5.53
C ASN A 57 4.97 -17.19 5.84
N THR A 58 4.66 -16.29 4.90
CA THR A 58 3.50 -15.39 5.01
C THR A 58 2.19 -16.16 4.86
N LEU A 59 1.08 -15.53 5.25
CA LEU A 59 -0.26 -16.09 5.02
C LEU A 59 -0.82 -15.77 3.63
N THR A 60 -0.19 -14.86 2.88
CA THR A 60 -0.79 -14.24 1.69
C THR A 60 -0.09 -14.54 0.38
N ASN A 61 0.97 -15.36 0.37
CA ASN A 61 1.83 -15.53 -0.80
C ASN A 61 2.40 -14.21 -1.36
N TYR A 62 2.57 -13.21 -0.49
CA TYR A 62 3.27 -11.98 -0.78
C TYR A 62 4.23 -11.63 0.35
N TYR A 63 5.42 -11.17 0.01
CA TYR A 63 6.41 -10.72 0.97
C TYR A 63 6.73 -9.26 0.76
N VAL A 64 6.99 -8.53 1.84
CA VAL A 64 7.40 -7.13 1.78
C VAL A 64 8.79 -7.05 1.15
N LYS A 65 8.92 -6.24 0.11
CA LYS A 65 10.20 -5.89 -0.52
C LYS A 65 10.65 -4.48 -0.15
N LYS A 66 9.67 -3.57 0.00
CA LYS A 66 9.92 -2.18 0.40
C LYS A 66 10.68 -2.12 1.72
N PHE A 67 11.72 -1.29 1.81
CA PHE A 67 12.62 -1.15 2.95
C PHE A 67 13.55 -2.35 3.22
N VAL A 68 13.51 -3.39 2.40
CA VAL A 68 14.46 -4.51 2.51
C VAL A 68 15.71 -4.15 1.72
N ASN A 69 16.88 -4.23 2.38
CA ASN A 69 18.15 -4.07 1.69
C ASN A 69 18.43 -5.31 0.84
N GLN A 70 18.47 -5.14 -0.48
CA GLN A 70 18.70 -6.24 -1.42
C GLN A 70 20.17 -6.69 -1.48
N GLU A 71 21.10 -5.89 -0.95
CA GLU A 71 22.50 -6.32 -0.75
C GLU A 71 22.65 -7.27 0.44
N TRP A 72 21.62 -7.38 1.28
CA TRP A 72 21.69 -8.22 2.49
C TRP A 72 21.73 -9.71 2.15
N ASN A 73 22.69 -10.39 2.75
CA ASN A 73 22.76 -11.84 2.78
C ASN A 73 22.88 -12.29 4.23
N LYS A 74 21.96 -13.14 4.71
CA LYS A 74 21.97 -13.64 6.10
C LYS A 74 23.26 -14.38 6.50
N ASN A 75 24.02 -14.84 5.51
CA ASN A 75 25.26 -15.57 5.70
C ASN A 75 26.51 -14.66 5.61
N ASP A 76 26.34 -13.37 5.39
CA ASP A 76 27.45 -12.42 5.27
C ASP A 76 27.32 -11.31 6.33
N ASP A 77 27.99 -11.50 7.45
CA ASP A 77 27.98 -10.56 8.58
C ASP A 77 28.48 -9.15 8.21
N LYS A 78 29.27 -9.01 7.15
CA LYS A 78 29.79 -7.72 6.71
C LYS A 78 28.75 -6.85 6.03
N VAL A 79 27.68 -7.44 5.49
CA VAL A 79 26.60 -6.74 4.80
C VAL A 79 25.46 -6.34 5.75
N ASN A 80 25.45 -6.85 6.97
CA ASN A 80 24.43 -6.58 7.97
C ASN A 80 24.53 -5.20 8.64
N THR A 81 25.58 -4.44 8.33
CA THR A 81 25.84 -3.11 8.94
C THR A 81 25.20 -1.93 8.21
N GLN A 82 24.38 -2.20 7.18
CA GLN A 82 23.70 -1.12 6.47
C GLN A 82 22.70 -0.41 7.38
N PRO A 83 22.77 0.93 7.48
CA PRO A 83 21.84 1.69 8.29
C PRO A 83 20.41 1.53 7.76
N ARG A 84 19.47 1.36 8.70
CA ARG A 84 18.03 1.32 8.39
C ARG A 84 17.45 2.67 8.81
N SER A 85 16.81 3.35 7.86
CA SER A 85 16.11 4.59 8.14
C SER A 85 14.62 4.31 8.33
N VAL A 86 14.06 4.88 9.39
CA VAL A 86 12.61 4.91 9.62
C VAL A 86 12.13 6.31 9.30
N PHE A 87 11.23 6.42 8.34
CA PHE A 87 10.66 7.70 7.94
C PHE A 87 9.42 7.99 8.78
N PHE A 88 9.38 9.11 9.47
CA PHE A 88 8.16 9.62 10.08
C PHE A 88 7.27 10.33 9.05
N PHE A 89 7.91 11.14 8.19
CA PHE A 89 7.28 11.84 7.08
C PHE A 89 8.21 11.83 5.88
N ARG A 90 7.65 11.82 4.69
CA ARG A 90 8.38 11.97 3.44
C ARG A 90 7.62 12.85 2.46
N TRP A 91 8.32 13.40 1.49
CA TRP A 91 7.75 14.36 0.56
C TRP A 91 6.48 13.87 -0.14
N ALA A 92 6.46 12.61 -0.56
CA ALA A 92 5.28 12.01 -1.19
C ALA A 92 4.04 12.07 -0.29
N GLN A 93 4.19 11.87 1.02
CA GLN A 93 3.07 12.00 1.96
C GLN A 93 2.57 13.44 2.03
N MET A 94 3.46 14.43 1.99
CA MET A 94 3.07 15.85 1.98
C MET A 94 2.29 16.21 0.73
N CYS A 95 2.75 15.76 -0.46
CA CYS A 95 2.01 15.95 -1.72
C CYS A 95 0.60 15.34 -1.66
N LEU A 96 0.46 14.13 -1.10
CA LEU A 96 -0.81 13.44 -0.97
C LEU A 96 -1.74 14.10 0.06
N VAL A 97 -1.20 14.63 1.15
CA VAL A 97 -1.98 15.41 2.14
C VAL A 97 -2.49 16.70 1.50
N PHE A 98 -1.62 17.41 0.76
CA PHE A 98 -2.03 18.61 0.06
C PHE A 98 -3.09 18.31 -1.02
N ALA A 99 -2.87 17.28 -1.85
CA ALA A 99 -3.82 16.90 -2.90
C ALA A 99 -5.22 16.58 -2.31
N GLU A 100 -5.27 15.85 -1.21
CA GLU A 100 -6.52 15.53 -0.52
C GLU A 100 -7.20 16.80 0.03
N ALA A 101 -6.46 17.62 0.79
CA ALA A 101 -6.99 18.82 1.43
C ALA A 101 -7.46 19.87 0.40
N ALA A 102 -6.67 20.14 -0.63
CA ALA A 102 -7.01 21.09 -1.67
C ALA A 102 -8.23 20.61 -2.47
N ASN A 103 -8.29 19.31 -2.84
CA ASN A 103 -9.45 18.73 -3.50
C ASN A 103 -10.70 18.83 -2.62
N GLN A 104 -10.61 18.55 -1.33
CA GLN A 104 -11.75 18.65 -0.41
C GLN A 104 -12.25 20.11 -0.26
N THR A 105 -11.35 21.06 -0.37
CA THR A 105 -11.68 22.50 -0.23
C THR A 105 -12.34 23.06 -1.50
N ALA A 106 -11.75 22.82 -2.67
CA ALA A 106 -12.11 23.58 -3.88
C ALA A 106 -12.12 22.72 -5.18
N GLY A 107 -11.93 21.40 -5.08
CA GLY A 107 -11.84 20.52 -6.24
C GLY A 107 -10.42 20.41 -6.80
N PRO A 108 -10.24 19.54 -7.83
CA PRO A 108 -8.91 19.12 -8.27
C PRO A 108 -8.12 20.20 -9.02
N GLU A 109 -8.77 21.14 -9.69
CA GLU A 109 -8.15 22.11 -10.60
C GLU A 109 -8.15 23.55 -10.07
N THR A 110 -8.70 23.76 -8.87
CA THR A 110 -8.67 25.10 -8.24
C THR A 110 -7.37 25.27 -7.49
N GLU A 111 -6.74 26.42 -7.71
CA GLU A 111 -5.48 26.78 -7.06
C GLU A 111 -5.69 27.12 -5.59
N ILE A 112 -4.89 26.51 -4.73
CA ILE A 112 -4.77 26.74 -3.30
C ILE A 112 -3.30 26.97 -2.98
N PHE A 113 -2.95 28.14 -2.47
CA PHE A 113 -1.56 28.54 -2.18
C PHE A 113 -0.59 28.37 -3.38
N GLY A 114 -1.05 28.68 -4.59
CA GLY A 114 -0.24 28.62 -5.79
C GLY A 114 -0.11 27.24 -6.44
N HIS A 115 -0.85 26.24 -5.96
CA HIS A 115 -0.85 24.88 -6.50
C HIS A 115 -2.24 24.28 -6.53
N THR A 116 -2.48 23.36 -7.47
CA THR A 116 -3.72 22.59 -7.53
C THR A 116 -3.54 21.20 -6.90
N ALA A 117 -4.66 20.58 -6.50
CA ALA A 117 -4.63 19.17 -6.05
C ALA A 117 -4.12 18.24 -7.14
N LYS A 118 -4.46 18.50 -8.40
CA LYS A 118 -4.02 17.76 -9.58
C LYS A 118 -2.51 17.85 -9.78
N GLU A 119 -1.92 19.05 -9.68
CA GLU A 119 -0.46 19.24 -9.79
C GLU A 119 0.30 18.47 -8.70
N ALA A 120 -0.17 18.50 -7.47
CA ALA A 120 0.45 17.77 -6.37
C ALA A 120 0.44 16.26 -6.61
N LEU A 121 -0.64 15.72 -7.17
CA LEU A 121 -0.73 14.32 -7.52
C LEU A 121 0.11 13.98 -8.74
N ALA A 122 0.12 14.84 -9.76
CA ALA A 122 0.96 14.72 -10.95
C ALA A 122 2.46 14.64 -10.60
N TYR A 123 2.90 15.44 -9.64
CA TYR A 123 4.28 15.42 -9.16
C TYR A 123 4.74 14.02 -8.71
N LEU A 124 3.87 13.26 -8.05
CA LEU A 124 4.20 11.90 -7.61
C LEU A 124 4.13 10.90 -8.78
N ARG A 125 3.10 11.02 -9.60
CA ARG A 125 2.83 10.07 -10.68
C ARG A 125 3.83 10.18 -11.82
N ASN A 126 4.36 11.37 -12.06
CA ASN A 126 5.31 11.68 -13.15
C ASN A 126 6.78 11.62 -12.71
N ARG A 127 7.09 11.26 -11.46
CA ARG A 127 8.48 11.21 -11.02
C ARG A 127 9.26 10.12 -11.78
N PRO A 128 10.51 10.40 -12.21
CA PRO A 128 11.37 9.39 -12.79
C PRO A 128 11.74 8.34 -11.74
N THR A 129 11.80 7.09 -12.14
CA THR A 129 12.34 6.00 -11.32
C THR A 129 13.79 5.75 -11.68
N ASN A 130 14.67 5.62 -10.67
CA ASN A 130 16.12 5.42 -10.89
C ASN A 130 16.47 4.01 -11.36
N ASP A 131 15.51 3.09 -11.35
CA ASP A 131 15.68 1.68 -11.68
C ASP A 131 15.36 1.34 -13.16
N GLY A 132 15.18 2.37 -13.99
CA GLY A 132 14.80 2.20 -15.40
C GLY A 132 13.38 1.67 -15.60
N LEU A 133 12.66 1.36 -14.55
CA LEU A 133 11.22 1.22 -14.57
C LEU A 133 10.70 2.64 -14.78
N ALA A 134 10.22 2.93 -15.98
CA ALA A 134 9.53 4.18 -16.23
C ALA A 134 8.50 4.32 -15.10
N GLY A 135 8.77 5.21 -14.16
CA GLY A 135 7.69 5.79 -13.38
C GLY A 135 6.64 6.20 -14.39
N LEU A 136 5.49 6.54 -13.98
CA LEU A 136 4.51 7.15 -14.90
C LEU A 136 5.06 8.46 -15.49
N GLY A 137 6.39 8.54 -15.68
CA GLY A 137 7.23 9.67 -16.06
C GLY A 137 6.95 10.26 -17.42
N SER A 138 5.73 10.11 -17.91
CA SER A 138 5.26 10.89 -19.01
C SER A 138 4.87 12.30 -18.49
N VAL A 139 5.29 13.30 -19.21
CA VAL A 139 4.91 14.70 -18.99
C VAL A 139 3.37 14.88 -19.10
N SER A 140 2.65 13.88 -19.59
CA SER A 140 1.21 13.83 -19.74
C SER A 140 0.67 12.57 -19.09
N ASP A 141 -0.30 12.75 -18.17
CA ASP A 141 -1.08 11.67 -17.56
C ASP A 141 -2.58 11.83 -17.96
N PRO A 142 -2.97 11.30 -19.13
CA PRO A 142 -4.36 11.45 -19.61
C PRO A 142 -5.40 10.87 -18.65
N TYR A 143 -5.03 9.89 -17.85
CA TYR A 143 -5.93 9.32 -16.85
C TYR A 143 -6.16 10.30 -15.69
N LEU A 144 -5.11 10.97 -15.24
CA LEU A 144 -5.23 12.01 -14.22
C LEU A 144 -6.11 13.16 -14.70
N ASP A 145 -5.90 13.60 -15.95
CA ASP A 145 -6.70 14.65 -16.58
C ASP A 145 -8.18 14.26 -16.69
N GLU A 146 -8.44 13.04 -17.14
CA GLU A 146 -9.79 12.50 -17.25
C GLU A 146 -10.49 12.44 -15.87
N VAL A 147 -9.79 11.96 -14.84
CA VAL A 147 -10.39 11.85 -13.51
C VAL A 147 -10.62 13.24 -12.90
N ALA A 148 -9.70 14.17 -13.08
CA ALA A 148 -9.85 15.54 -12.61
C ALA A 148 -11.07 16.22 -13.25
N SER A 149 -11.30 16.01 -14.54
CA SER A 149 -12.48 16.55 -15.25
C SER A 149 -13.83 16.01 -14.75
N LYS A 150 -13.84 14.85 -14.07
CA LYS A 150 -15.04 14.28 -13.45
C LYS A 150 -15.38 14.92 -12.10
N GLY A 151 -14.52 15.80 -11.61
CA GLY A 151 -14.76 16.60 -10.41
C GLY A 151 -14.27 15.96 -9.11
N LYS A 152 -14.65 16.58 -8.01
CA LYS A 152 -14.12 16.38 -6.67
C LYS A 152 -14.17 14.93 -6.19
N ASP A 153 -15.31 14.26 -6.32
CA ASP A 153 -15.50 12.93 -5.74
C ASP A 153 -14.69 11.85 -6.50
N ALA A 154 -14.64 11.94 -7.83
CA ALA A 154 -13.84 11.05 -8.64
C ALA A 154 -12.34 11.24 -8.34
N PHE A 155 -11.93 12.49 -8.18
CA PHE A 155 -10.54 12.81 -7.84
C PHE A 155 -10.19 12.38 -6.42
N ASP A 156 -11.10 12.51 -5.45
CA ASP A 156 -10.90 12.00 -4.09
C ASP A 156 -10.64 10.48 -4.08
N ALA A 157 -11.42 9.73 -4.85
CA ALA A 157 -11.20 8.29 -5.00
C ALA A 157 -9.81 7.98 -5.58
N LEU A 158 -9.35 8.76 -6.56
CA LEU A 158 -8.01 8.63 -7.12
C LEU A 158 -6.92 8.94 -6.08
N VAL A 159 -7.05 10.04 -5.33
CA VAL A 159 -6.08 10.39 -4.27
C VAL A 159 -6.01 9.30 -3.20
N ARG A 160 -7.15 8.75 -2.77
CA ARG A 160 -7.18 7.64 -1.81
C ARG A 160 -6.50 6.38 -2.34
N ASN A 161 -6.70 6.06 -3.61
CA ASN A 161 -6.00 4.96 -4.26
C ASN A 161 -4.49 5.20 -4.35
N GLU A 162 -4.09 6.41 -4.74
CA GLU A 162 -2.67 6.80 -4.82
C GLU A 162 -1.98 6.74 -3.45
N ARG A 163 -2.65 7.19 -2.39
CA ARG A 163 -2.16 7.03 -1.01
C ARG A 163 -1.96 5.56 -0.65
N HIS A 164 -2.88 4.68 -1.04
CA HIS A 164 -2.78 3.25 -0.77
C HIS A 164 -1.56 2.62 -1.46
N ILE A 165 -1.32 2.97 -2.72
CA ILE A 165 -0.18 2.44 -3.50
C ILE A 165 1.14 3.03 -2.99
N GLU A 166 1.20 4.36 -2.90
CA GLU A 166 2.44 5.09 -2.59
C GLU A 166 2.92 4.85 -1.17
N LEU A 167 2.01 4.86 -0.19
CA LEU A 167 2.31 4.72 1.24
C LEU A 167 2.13 3.28 1.74
N CYS A 168 2.11 2.31 0.84
CA CYS A 168 2.04 0.90 1.18
C CYS A 168 3.17 0.51 2.14
N PHE A 169 2.83 -0.23 3.21
CA PHE A 169 3.73 -0.63 4.32
C PHE A 169 4.32 0.50 5.18
N GLU A 170 3.77 1.72 5.08
CA GLU A 170 4.19 2.87 5.90
C GLU A 170 3.23 3.17 7.07
N GLY A 171 2.34 2.25 7.39
CA GLY A 171 1.40 2.38 8.51
C GLY A 171 0.21 3.31 8.28
N GLN A 172 0.17 4.03 7.14
CA GLN A 172 -0.83 5.07 6.87
C GLN A 172 -2.24 4.50 6.62
N ARG A 173 -2.35 3.35 5.94
CA ARG A 173 -3.64 2.76 5.54
C ARG A 173 -4.58 2.50 6.70
N PHE A 174 -4.03 2.09 7.84
CA PHE A 174 -4.79 1.84 9.06
C PHE A 174 -5.56 3.09 9.54
N TRP A 175 -4.92 4.25 9.50
CA TRP A 175 -5.49 5.53 9.89
C TRP A 175 -6.39 6.11 8.80
N ASP A 176 -5.98 6.01 7.55
CA ASP A 176 -6.74 6.50 6.39
C ASP A 176 -8.12 5.86 6.32
N LEU A 177 -8.23 4.55 6.46
CA LEU A 177 -9.51 3.86 6.46
C LEU A 177 -10.44 4.33 7.59
N ARG A 178 -9.89 4.60 8.76
CA ARG A 178 -10.67 5.09 9.90
C ARG A 178 -11.16 6.52 9.71
N ARG A 179 -10.28 7.42 9.28
CA ARG A 179 -10.66 8.83 9.09
C ARG A 179 -11.59 9.06 7.89
N TRP A 180 -11.53 8.20 6.88
CA TRP A 180 -12.43 8.27 5.72
C TRP A 180 -13.77 7.58 5.95
N SER A 181 -13.89 6.73 6.94
CA SER A 181 -15.12 6.03 7.25
C SER A 181 -16.04 6.87 8.13
N THR A 182 -17.35 6.70 7.92
CA THR A 182 -18.40 7.21 8.80
C THR A 182 -18.80 6.15 9.82
N ASP A 183 -19.63 6.52 10.80
CA ASP A 183 -20.16 5.56 11.77
C ASP A 183 -21.11 4.52 11.11
N ALA A 184 -21.64 4.85 9.95
CA ALA A 184 -22.52 3.96 9.20
C ALA A 184 -21.76 2.93 8.33
N ASP A 185 -20.53 3.21 7.90
CA ASP A 185 -19.83 2.41 6.89
C ASP A 185 -18.47 1.85 7.33
N TRP A 186 -17.99 2.14 8.54
CA TRP A 186 -16.67 1.73 8.99
C TRP A 186 -16.47 0.21 8.95
N GLN A 187 -17.50 -0.57 9.27
CA GLN A 187 -17.39 -2.04 9.26
C GLN A 187 -17.04 -2.57 7.88
N LYS A 188 -17.68 -2.04 6.85
CA LYS A 188 -17.40 -2.40 5.44
C LYS A 188 -16.00 -1.99 5.01
N ASN A 189 -15.52 -0.85 5.48
CA ASN A 189 -14.26 -0.27 5.02
C ASN A 189 -13.04 -0.83 5.77
N ILE A 190 -13.21 -1.19 7.04
CA ILE A 190 -12.13 -1.61 7.93
C ILE A 190 -12.07 -3.13 8.08
N ASN A 191 -13.23 -3.81 8.12
CA ASN A 191 -13.30 -5.26 8.18
C ASN A 191 -13.17 -5.83 6.76
N VAL A 192 -12.04 -6.45 6.46
CA VAL A 192 -11.73 -6.92 5.12
C VAL A 192 -11.28 -8.38 5.13
N GLU A 193 -11.62 -9.08 4.05
CA GLU A 193 -11.08 -10.40 3.77
C GLU A 193 -9.63 -10.27 3.27
N VAL A 194 -8.74 -11.05 3.86
CA VAL A 194 -7.37 -11.22 3.40
C VAL A 194 -7.34 -12.44 2.50
N LYS A 195 -6.92 -12.23 1.25
CA LYS A 195 -6.87 -13.29 0.24
C LYS A 195 -5.43 -13.61 -0.15
N LYS A 196 -5.18 -14.89 -0.44
CA LYS A 196 -3.93 -15.34 -1.06
C LYS A 196 -4.19 -15.86 -2.47
N PRO A 197 -3.31 -15.62 -3.43
CA PRO A 197 -3.31 -16.34 -4.70
C PRO A 197 -2.82 -17.78 -4.47
N VAL A 198 -3.42 -18.74 -5.17
CA VAL A 198 -3.04 -20.13 -5.19
C VAL A 198 -2.65 -20.50 -6.61
N PHE A 199 -1.44 -21.01 -6.78
CA PHE A 199 -0.85 -21.38 -8.07
C PHE A 199 -0.79 -22.90 -8.17
N ASP A 200 -1.61 -23.49 -9.02
CA ASP A 200 -1.63 -24.95 -9.24
C ASP A 200 -0.82 -25.42 -10.46
N GLY A 201 -0.09 -24.52 -11.09
CA GLY A 201 0.72 -24.77 -12.29
C GLY A 201 -0.01 -24.49 -13.60
N SER A 202 -1.34 -24.35 -13.59
CA SER A 202 -2.16 -24.10 -14.79
C SER A 202 -3.06 -22.86 -14.64
N SER A 203 -3.43 -22.54 -13.41
CA SER A 203 -4.35 -21.45 -13.09
C SER A 203 -3.97 -20.74 -11.80
N ILE A 204 -4.57 -19.57 -11.61
CA ILE A 204 -4.47 -18.79 -10.38
C ILE A 204 -5.89 -18.63 -9.83
N THR A 205 -6.08 -19.09 -8.61
CA THR A 205 -7.30 -18.90 -7.83
C THR A 205 -7.02 -18.06 -6.60
N TYR A 206 -8.06 -17.57 -5.91
CA TYR A 206 -7.90 -16.77 -4.71
C TYR A 206 -8.70 -17.39 -3.57
N GLU A 207 -8.02 -17.65 -2.46
CA GLU A 207 -8.62 -18.16 -1.24
C GLU A 207 -8.63 -17.10 -0.13
N THR A 208 -9.71 -17.02 0.65
CA THR A 208 -9.76 -16.19 1.85
C THR A 208 -9.01 -16.92 2.98
N VAL A 209 -7.93 -16.32 3.48
CA VAL A 209 -7.10 -16.89 4.56
C VAL A 209 -7.46 -16.32 5.93
N GLU A 210 -8.00 -15.12 5.96
CA GLU A 210 -8.41 -14.44 7.19
C GLU A 210 -9.51 -13.43 6.89
N THR A 211 -10.39 -13.20 7.84
CA THR A 211 -11.29 -12.04 7.83
C THR A 211 -10.93 -11.16 9.02
N ARG A 212 -10.32 -10.01 8.75
CA ARG A 212 -10.01 -9.04 9.79
C ARG A 212 -11.27 -8.41 10.32
N LYS A 213 -11.46 -8.46 11.62
CA LYS A 213 -12.60 -7.85 12.32
C LYS A 213 -12.07 -6.94 13.41
N PHE A 214 -12.53 -5.72 13.41
CA PHE A 214 -12.25 -4.74 14.45
C PHE A 214 -13.53 -4.47 15.23
N ASN A 215 -13.38 -4.24 16.53
CA ASN A 215 -14.53 -3.99 17.41
C ASN A 215 -15.14 -2.60 17.16
N SER A 216 -14.32 -1.65 16.77
CA SER A 216 -14.73 -0.26 16.57
C SER A 216 -13.84 0.46 15.55
N ARG A 217 -14.37 1.54 14.98
CA ARG A 217 -13.61 2.52 14.21
C ARG A 217 -12.59 3.27 15.09
N TRP A 218 -12.96 3.53 16.33
CA TRP A 218 -12.13 4.21 17.32
C TRP A 218 -11.24 3.22 18.06
N LEU A 219 -10.06 3.68 18.50
CA LEU A 219 -9.23 2.90 19.41
C LEU A 219 -9.78 3.00 20.83
N PRO A 220 -9.48 2.01 21.71
CA PRO A 220 -9.88 2.11 23.10
C PRO A 220 -9.15 3.27 23.80
N ILE A 221 -9.86 3.93 24.72
CA ILE A 221 -9.22 4.84 25.67
C ILE A 221 -8.40 3.97 26.62
N PRO A 222 -7.12 4.31 26.91
CA PRO A 222 -6.32 3.54 27.84
C PRO A 222 -7.05 3.35 29.16
N TYR A 223 -7.04 2.12 29.69
CA TYR A 223 -7.84 1.76 30.88
C TYR A 223 -7.59 2.70 32.05
N TYR A 224 -6.31 3.00 32.34
CA TYR A 224 -5.97 3.87 33.47
C TYR A 224 -6.47 5.31 33.31
N ASP A 225 -6.53 5.81 32.09
CA ASP A 225 -7.05 7.15 31.82
C ASP A 225 -8.56 7.18 31.99
N ALA A 226 -9.27 6.20 31.43
CA ALA A 226 -10.71 6.07 31.60
C ALA A 226 -11.09 5.89 33.07
N ALA A 227 -10.39 5.03 33.81
CA ALA A 227 -10.67 4.77 35.23
C ALA A 227 -10.41 5.98 36.13
N LYS A 228 -9.36 6.77 35.86
CA LYS A 228 -9.04 7.97 36.66
C LYS A 228 -9.97 9.14 36.37
N THR A 229 -10.42 9.30 35.16
CA THR A 229 -11.18 10.47 34.71
C THR A 229 -12.69 10.22 34.67
N GLY A 230 -13.14 8.96 34.86
CA GLY A 230 -14.54 8.59 34.71
C GLY A 230 -15.04 8.70 33.25
N MET A 231 -14.15 8.69 32.29
CA MET A 231 -14.52 8.72 30.86
C MET A 231 -15.24 7.44 30.47
N VAL A 232 -16.29 7.60 29.67
CA VAL A 232 -16.95 6.47 29.03
C VAL A 232 -16.07 5.95 27.90
N GLN A 233 -15.87 4.64 27.85
CA GLN A 233 -15.08 3.98 26.84
C GLN A 233 -15.72 4.12 25.45
N ASN A 234 -14.91 4.12 24.40
CA ASN A 234 -15.41 4.12 23.03
C ASN A 234 -16.25 2.85 22.77
N GLU A 235 -17.29 3.01 21.96
CA GLU A 235 -18.17 1.92 21.55
C GLU A 235 -17.35 0.72 21.02
N GLY A 236 -17.76 -0.49 21.41
CA GLY A 236 -17.08 -1.74 21.05
C GLY A 236 -15.92 -2.12 21.96
N TRP A 237 -15.59 -1.30 22.97
CA TRP A 237 -14.50 -1.53 23.92
C TRP A 237 -14.96 -1.59 25.39
N ASP A 238 -16.24 -1.86 25.63
CA ASP A 238 -16.86 -1.81 26.96
C ASP A 238 -16.13 -2.71 28.00
N ASN A 239 -15.51 -3.79 27.55
CA ASN A 239 -14.76 -4.74 28.39
C ASN A 239 -13.25 -4.57 28.32
N TRP A 240 -12.75 -3.49 27.72
CA TRP A 240 -11.33 -3.23 27.62
C TRP A 240 -10.74 -2.85 28.98
N ARG A 241 -9.78 -3.65 29.46
CA ARG A 241 -9.08 -3.49 30.74
C ARG A 241 -7.57 -3.55 30.56
#